data_f09e6e0499086577040df6e8f3f3a45e
#
_entry.id   f09e6e0499086577040df6e8f3f3a45e
#
_cell.length_a   1.000
_cell.length_b   1.000
_cell.length_c   1.000
_cell.angle_alpha   90.00
_cell.angle_beta   90.00
_cell.angle_gamma   90.00
#
_symmetry.space_group_name_H-M   'P 1'
#
loop_
_entity.id
_entity.type
_entity.pdbx_description
1 polymer ?
#
loop_
_entity_poly.entity_id
_entity_poly.type
_entity_poly.pdbx_seq_one_letter_code
_entity_poly.pdbx_strand_id
1 'polypeptide(L)'
;PQSIEHYLEVLDAFIEREITPLENQDDNIRFFDHRREHARTDWDRDGLPSEEWETLLTEMRRRADTAGHFRYALPEAYGGQNGTNLAMARIREHLAEKGLGLHNDLQNENSIVGNLMTPMVLHDFGTPEQQSRWMEPMLTGALGWCFGLTESAHGSDATWMETRAERAIHNGVSGWRITGEKMWTTGLHKASHVLVFARHSGHQGSASGIGCFVVPTDAAGFEVG
;
A
#
# COMPACT_ATOMS: atom_id res chain seq x y z
N PRO A 1 -25.15 -3.28 13.58
CA PRO A 1 -24.04 -2.56 12.96
C PRO A 1 -24.08 -1.11 13.40
N GLN A 2 -22.95 -0.59 13.88
CA GLN A 2 -22.80 0.81 14.23
C GLN A 2 -23.03 1.68 12.99
N SER A 3 -23.76 2.81 13.10
CA SER A 3 -23.96 3.66 11.93
C SER A 3 -22.63 4.29 11.52
N ILE A 4 -22.48 4.65 10.24
CA ILE A 4 -21.26 5.29 9.75
C ILE A 4 -21.06 6.65 10.45
N GLU A 5 -22.13 7.39 10.74
CA GLU A 5 -22.07 8.66 11.43
C GLU A 5 -21.44 8.52 12.82
N HIS A 6 -21.88 7.51 13.58
CA HIS A 6 -21.29 7.23 14.88
C HIS A 6 -19.82 6.79 14.78
N TYR A 7 -19.45 6.02 13.76
CA TYR A 7 -18.06 5.68 13.51
C TYR A 7 -17.20 6.93 13.25
N LEU A 8 -17.70 7.88 12.46
CA LEU A 8 -16.99 9.13 12.18
C LEU A 8 -16.78 9.99 13.44
N GLU A 9 -17.75 10.02 14.35
CA GLU A 9 -17.60 10.69 15.66
C GLU A 9 -16.48 10.05 16.50
N VAL A 10 -16.42 8.71 16.53
CA VAL A 10 -15.37 7.97 17.25
C VAL A 10 -14.01 8.21 16.61
N LEU A 11 -13.96 8.27 15.27
CA LEU A 11 -12.74 8.56 14.51
C LEU A 11 -12.23 9.98 14.81
N ASP A 12 -13.12 10.97 14.90
CA ASP A 12 -12.78 12.34 15.26
C ASP A 12 -12.19 12.44 16.66
N ALA A 13 -12.80 11.79 17.62
CA ALA A 13 -12.29 11.74 18.99
C ALA A 13 -10.90 11.06 19.06
N PHE A 14 -10.65 10.06 18.22
CA PHE A 14 -9.35 9.43 18.09
C PHE A 14 -8.31 10.40 17.49
N ILE A 15 -8.66 11.11 16.42
CA ILE A 15 -7.78 12.11 15.79
C ILE A 15 -7.36 13.16 16.82
N GLU A 16 -8.31 13.74 17.54
CA GLU A 16 -8.05 14.78 18.55
C GLU A 16 -7.15 14.29 19.69
N ARG A 17 -7.37 13.06 20.16
CA ARG A 17 -6.67 12.53 21.32
C ARG A 17 -5.28 11.97 20.99
N GLU A 18 -5.11 11.31 19.84
CA GLU A 18 -3.92 10.51 19.54
C GLU A 18 -3.09 11.05 18.37
N ILE A 19 -3.74 11.61 17.35
CA ILE A 19 -3.08 11.98 16.09
C ILE A 19 -2.65 13.44 16.11
N THR A 20 -3.54 14.35 16.50
CA THR A 20 -3.23 15.77 16.56
C THR A 20 -2.07 16.08 17.54
N PRO A 21 -1.98 15.48 18.74
CA PRO A 21 -0.80 15.66 19.59
C PRO A 21 0.49 15.14 18.96
N LEU A 22 0.44 13.99 18.27
CA LEU A 22 1.60 13.43 17.57
C LEU A 22 2.06 14.32 16.41
N GLU A 23 1.11 14.88 15.64
CA GLU A 23 1.40 15.82 14.55
C GLU A 23 2.09 17.10 15.04
N ASN A 24 1.69 17.60 16.22
CA ASN A 24 2.24 18.82 16.81
C ASN A 24 3.54 18.60 17.59
N GLN A 25 3.95 17.36 17.85
CA GLN A 25 5.17 17.02 18.56
C GLN A 25 6.40 17.25 17.69
N ASP A 26 7.50 17.74 18.28
CA ASP A 26 8.84 17.80 17.65
C ASP A 26 8.87 18.40 16.24
N ASP A 27 8.02 19.44 16.00
CA ASP A 27 7.89 20.09 14.68
C ASP A 27 7.41 19.14 13.56
N ASN A 28 6.67 18.08 13.89
CA ASN A 28 6.16 17.16 12.86
C ASN A 28 5.19 17.84 11.89
N ILE A 29 4.59 18.97 12.28
CA ILE A 29 3.77 19.80 11.39
C ILE A 29 4.53 20.23 10.12
N ARG A 30 5.87 20.27 10.16
CA ARG A 30 6.71 20.57 8.98
C ARG A 30 6.43 19.68 7.78
N PHE A 31 6.02 18.45 8.02
CA PHE A 31 5.71 17.49 6.96
C PHE A 31 4.43 17.82 6.19
N PHE A 32 3.59 18.70 6.72
CA PHE A 32 2.32 19.12 6.12
C PHE A 32 2.33 20.59 5.70
N ASP A 33 3.43 21.32 5.94
CA ASP A 33 3.60 22.71 5.49
C ASP A 33 4.15 22.74 4.05
N HIS A 34 3.34 23.16 3.08
CA HIS A 34 3.72 23.26 1.68
C HIS A 34 4.94 24.16 1.40
N ARG A 35 5.28 25.06 2.32
CA ARG A 35 6.50 25.88 2.24
C ARG A 35 7.75 25.10 2.61
N ARG A 36 7.60 23.93 3.19
CA ARG A 36 8.64 23.00 3.65
C ARG A 36 8.48 21.64 2.96
N GLU A 37 8.14 21.65 1.67
CA GLU A 37 7.82 20.47 0.86
C GLU A 37 8.94 19.40 0.86
N HIS A 38 10.18 19.83 1.06
CA HIS A 38 11.33 18.93 1.12
C HIS A 38 11.51 18.25 2.50
N ALA A 39 10.70 18.56 3.50
CA ALA A 39 10.83 17.94 4.83
C ALA A 39 10.65 16.42 4.80
N ARG A 40 9.86 15.90 3.84
CA ARG A 40 9.62 14.46 3.67
C ARG A 40 10.71 13.74 2.88
N THR A 41 11.64 14.47 2.25
CA THR A 41 12.60 13.93 1.28
C THR A 41 14.01 14.10 1.77
N ASP A 42 14.79 13.03 1.71
CA ASP A 42 16.22 13.02 2.01
C ASP A 42 17.00 13.07 0.67
N TRP A 43 17.49 14.27 0.34
CA TRP A 43 18.23 14.51 -0.90
C TRP A 43 19.64 13.93 -0.89
N ASP A 44 20.20 13.69 0.27
CA ASP A 44 21.52 13.04 0.42
C ASP A 44 21.41 11.51 0.20
N ARG A 45 20.17 11.00 0.16
CA ARG A 45 19.83 9.59 -0.15
C ARG A 45 18.98 9.48 -1.42
N ASP A 46 19.43 10.10 -2.49
CA ASP A 46 18.80 10.00 -3.82
C ASP A 46 17.30 10.37 -3.87
N GLY A 47 16.85 11.27 -2.97
CA GLY A 47 15.47 11.71 -2.92
C GLY A 47 14.50 10.71 -2.29
N LEU A 48 14.99 9.75 -1.53
CA LEU A 48 14.16 8.83 -0.75
C LEU A 48 13.39 9.57 0.36
N PRO A 49 12.29 9.00 0.86
CA PRO A 49 11.63 9.53 2.05
C PRO A 49 12.58 9.62 3.24
N SER A 50 12.50 10.71 4.01
CA SER A 50 13.31 10.87 5.21
C SER A 50 12.94 9.84 6.28
N GLU A 51 13.91 9.42 7.08
CA GLU A 51 13.72 8.43 8.15
C GLU A 51 12.74 8.93 9.22
N GLU A 52 12.77 10.22 9.52
CA GLU A 52 11.85 10.85 10.47
C GLU A 52 10.40 10.79 9.99
N TRP A 53 10.18 11.03 8.69
CA TRP A 53 8.85 10.89 8.08
C TRP A 53 8.35 9.45 8.15
N GLU A 54 9.17 8.47 7.79
CA GLU A 54 8.79 7.06 7.84
C GLU A 54 8.53 6.57 9.29
N THR A 55 9.31 7.07 10.25
CA THR A 55 9.10 6.78 11.68
C THR A 55 7.78 7.35 12.17
N LEU A 56 7.45 8.58 11.80
CA LEU A 56 6.18 9.22 12.15
C LEU A 56 4.99 8.46 11.58
N LEU A 57 5.07 8.03 10.32
CA LEU A 57 4.03 7.23 9.68
C LEU A 57 3.85 5.85 10.35
N THR A 58 4.94 5.24 10.77
CA THR A 58 4.90 3.95 11.49
C THR A 58 4.19 4.10 12.82
N GLU A 59 4.49 5.14 13.60
CA GLU A 59 3.83 5.39 14.88
C GLU A 59 2.34 5.74 14.68
N MET A 60 2.00 6.55 13.68
CA MET A 60 0.61 6.86 13.34
C MET A 60 -0.18 5.58 13.04
N ARG A 61 0.35 4.69 12.18
CA ARG A 61 -0.29 3.42 11.84
C ARG A 61 -0.46 2.51 13.04
N ARG A 62 0.57 2.42 13.89
CA ARG A 62 0.52 1.63 15.13
C ARG A 62 -0.61 2.09 16.06
N ARG A 63 -0.76 3.41 16.26
CA ARG A 63 -1.86 3.98 17.09
C ARG A 63 -3.21 3.69 16.46
N ALA A 64 -3.35 3.91 15.16
CA ALA A 64 -4.59 3.67 14.43
C ALA A 64 -4.98 2.18 14.44
N ASP A 65 -4.02 1.26 14.31
CA ASP A 65 -4.24 -0.18 14.38
C ASP A 65 -4.66 -0.62 15.78
N THR A 66 -3.97 -0.15 16.82
CA THR A 66 -4.33 -0.41 18.22
C THR A 66 -5.74 0.09 18.57
N ALA A 67 -6.18 1.19 17.98
CA ALA A 67 -7.52 1.74 18.16
C ALA A 67 -8.59 1.07 17.26
N GLY A 68 -8.21 0.13 16.38
CA GLY A 68 -9.12 -0.60 15.50
C GLY A 68 -9.55 0.17 14.25
N HIS A 69 -8.89 1.28 13.92
CA HIS A 69 -9.23 2.09 12.75
C HIS A 69 -8.47 1.63 11.51
N PHE A 70 -7.18 1.27 11.63
CA PHE A 70 -6.33 0.99 10.48
C PHE A 70 -6.86 -0.16 9.62
N ARG A 71 -7.35 -1.23 10.25
CA ARG A 71 -7.87 -2.43 9.58
C ARG A 71 -9.35 -2.36 9.22
N TYR A 72 -10.01 -1.21 9.31
CA TYR A 72 -11.48 -1.06 9.16
C TYR A 72 -12.06 -1.82 7.97
N ALA A 73 -11.42 -1.74 6.80
CA ALA A 73 -11.91 -2.37 5.57
C ALA A 73 -11.80 -3.90 5.56
N LEU A 74 -10.93 -4.48 6.40
CA LEU A 74 -10.67 -5.92 6.39
C LEU A 74 -11.79 -6.73 7.03
N PRO A 75 -11.87 -8.04 6.72
CA PRO A 75 -12.68 -8.99 7.46
C PRO A 75 -12.35 -9.03 8.95
N GLU A 76 -13.34 -9.34 9.79
CA GLU A 76 -13.17 -9.51 11.24
C GLU A 76 -12.09 -10.55 11.59
N ALA A 77 -11.90 -11.58 10.77
CA ALA A 77 -10.86 -12.59 10.94
C ALA A 77 -9.43 -12.00 10.97
N TYR A 78 -9.25 -10.80 10.41
CA TYR A 78 -7.98 -10.06 10.41
C TYR A 78 -8.01 -8.82 11.31
N GLY A 79 -8.95 -8.75 12.24
CA GLY A 79 -9.11 -7.60 13.14
C GLY A 79 -9.79 -6.40 12.50
N GLY A 80 -10.43 -6.56 11.34
CA GLY A 80 -11.19 -5.52 10.64
C GLY A 80 -12.64 -5.43 11.08
N GLN A 81 -13.41 -4.58 10.40
CA GLN A 81 -14.82 -4.32 10.68
C GLN A 81 -15.72 -4.63 9.48
N ASN A 82 -15.24 -5.40 8.49
CA ASN A 82 -15.95 -5.68 7.23
C ASN A 82 -16.39 -4.39 6.51
N GLY A 83 -15.56 -3.36 6.51
CA GLY A 83 -15.88 -2.05 5.97
C GLY A 83 -16.28 -2.13 4.48
N THR A 84 -17.46 -1.59 4.15
CA THR A 84 -17.92 -1.56 2.75
C THR A 84 -17.24 -0.45 1.96
N ASN A 85 -17.22 -0.57 0.63
CA ASN A 85 -16.71 0.49 -0.24
C ASN A 85 -17.44 1.82 -0.04
N LEU A 86 -18.77 1.79 0.25
CA LEU A 86 -19.52 3.00 0.55
C LEU A 86 -19.06 3.63 1.88
N ALA A 87 -18.85 2.83 2.91
CA ALA A 87 -18.33 3.33 4.18
C ALA A 87 -16.92 3.90 4.01
N MET A 88 -16.04 3.23 3.26
CA MET A 88 -14.70 3.74 2.94
C MET A 88 -14.75 5.08 2.17
N ALA A 89 -15.68 5.23 1.21
CA ALA A 89 -15.87 6.50 0.50
C ALA A 89 -16.29 7.64 1.47
N ARG A 90 -17.23 7.37 2.37
CA ARG A 90 -17.66 8.35 3.39
C ARG A 90 -16.54 8.71 4.37
N ILE A 91 -15.73 7.74 4.78
CA ILE A 91 -14.57 7.98 5.63
C ILE A 91 -13.54 8.85 4.92
N ARG A 92 -13.24 8.56 3.64
CA ARG A 92 -12.29 9.36 2.84
C ARG A 92 -12.77 10.80 2.65
N GLU A 93 -14.04 10.99 2.33
CA GLU A 93 -14.67 12.30 2.25
C GLU A 93 -14.51 13.07 3.57
N HIS A 94 -14.89 12.45 4.69
CA HIS A 94 -14.80 13.05 6.02
C HIS A 94 -13.37 13.42 6.42
N LEU A 95 -12.40 12.56 6.17
CA LEU A 95 -10.99 12.85 6.46
C LEU A 95 -10.44 13.97 5.55
N ALA A 96 -10.86 14.00 4.28
CA ALA A 96 -10.44 15.05 3.34
C ALA A 96 -10.99 16.42 3.71
N GLU A 97 -12.21 16.51 4.24
CA GLU A 97 -12.81 17.75 4.74
C GLU A 97 -12.01 18.40 5.88
N LYS A 98 -11.23 17.62 6.64
CA LYS A 98 -10.34 18.12 7.69
C LYS A 98 -9.05 18.75 7.16
N GLY A 99 -8.79 18.64 5.86
CA GLY A 99 -7.57 19.10 5.23
C GLY A 99 -6.41 18.11 5.30
N LEU A 100 -5.23 18.60 4.94
CA LEU A 100 -4.00 17.81 4.96
C LEU A 100 -3.45 17.67 6.38
N GLY A 101 -3.10 16.47 6.79
CA GLY A 101 -2.54 16.20 8.10
C GLY A 101 -2.10 14.75 8.28
N LEU A 102 -1.59 14.43 9.45
CA LEU A 102 -1.13 13.07 9.78
C LEU A 102 -2.28 12.05 9.78
N HIS A 103 -3.51 12.49 9.96
CA HIS A 103 -4.69 11.64 9.88
C HIS A 103 -4.97 11.13 8.45
N ASN A 104 -4.59 11.91 7.43
CA ASN A 104 -4.80 11.57 6.04
C ASN A 104 -4.00 12.49 5.11
N ASP A 105 -3.16 11.95 4.25
CA ASP A 105 -2.44 12.75 3.26
C ASP A 105 -3.25 12.92 1.96
N LEU A 106 -2.73 13.72 1.02
CA LEU A 106 -3.41 14.09 -0.22
C LEU A 106 -3.87 12.91 -1.08
N GLN A 107 -3.14 11.82 -1.07
CA GLN A 107 -3.41 10.66 -1.92
C GLN A 107 -4.09 9.52 -1.17
N ASN A 108 -4.38 9.69 0.11
CA ASN A 108 -4.88 8.65 1.00
C ASN A 108 -3.96 7.41 1.10
N GLU A 109 -2.71 7.50 0.67
CA GLU A 109 -1.72 6.42 0.80
C GLU A 109 -1.32 6.25 2.25
N ASN A 110 -1.20 7.37 2.97
CA ASN A 110 -0.92 7.40 4.40
C ASN A 110 -2.16 7.94 5.12
N SER A 111 -2.88 7.07 5.77
CA SER A 111 -4.12 7.39 6.46
C SER A 111 -4.26 6.51 7.70
N ILE A 112 -4.91 7.05 8.74
CA ILE A 112 -5.29 6.30 9.95
C ILE A 112 -6.31 5.20 9.67
N VAL A 113 -7.08 5.30 8.57
CA VAL A 113 -7.90 4.20 8.05
C VAL A 113 -7.19 3.67 6.82
N GLY A 114 -6.55 2.50 6.94
CA GLY A 114 -5.60 2.01 5.94
C GLY A 114 -6.20 1.77 4.56
N ASN A 115 -5.38 2.04 3.53
CA ASN A 115 -5.62 1.55 2.19
C ASN A 115 -4.92 0.19 2.05
N LEU A 116 -5.66 -0.89 2.35
CA LEU A 116 -5.10 -2.24 2.50
C LEU A 116 -5.29 -3.07 1.23
N MET A 117 -4.98 -2.49 0.05
CA MET A 117 -5.17 -3.15 -1.23
C MET A 117 -4.38 -4.46 -1.34
N THR A 118 -3.11 -4.47 -0.98
CA THR A 118 -2.28 -5.70 -1.07
C THR A 118 -2.75 -6.81 -0.13
N PRO A 119 -3.07 -6.57 1.16
CA PRO A 119 -3.75 -7.56 2.00
C PRO A 119 -5.07 -8.06 1.44
N MET A 120 -5.90 -7.19 0.84
CA MET A 120 -7.17 -7.60 0.24
C MET A 120 -6.95 -8.49 -0.99
N VAL A 121 -5.98 -8.16 -1.86
CA VAL A 121 -5.62 -9.03 -3.00
C VAL A 121 -5.15 -10.41 -2.50
N LEU A 122 -4.34 -10.45 -1.44
CA LEU A 122 -3.90 -11.71 -0.85
C LEU A 122 -5.07 -12.49 -0.23
N HIS A 123 -6.02 -11.81 0.41
CA HIS A 123 -7.23 -12.43 0.96
C HIS A 123 -8.08 -13.06 -0.14
N ASP A 124 -8.34 -12.33 -1.23
CA ASP A 124 -9.28 -12.75 -2.26
C ASP A 124 -8.70 -13.79 -3.23
N PHE A 125 -7.39 -13.75 -3.48
CA PHE A 125 -6.74 -14.53 -4.54
C PHE A 125 -5.57 -15.39 -4.07
N GLY A 126 -5.09 -15.20 -2.85
CA GLY A 126 -4.00 -15.99 -2.28
C GLY A 126 -4.43 -17.40 -1.87
N THR A 127 -3.51 -18.37 -1.98
CA THR A 127 -3.73 -19.69 -1.41
C THR A 127 -3.73 -19.63 0.12
N PRO A 128 -4.31 -20.64 0.82
CA PRO A 128 -4.24 -20.71 2.29
C PRO A 128 -2.81 -20.61 2.84
N GLU A 129 -1.84 -21.21 2.16
CA GLU A 129 -0.41 -21.16 2.54
C GLU A 129 0.15 -19.74 2.36
N GLN A 130 -0.20 -19.05 1.29
CA GLN A 130 0.21 -17.67 1.04
C GLN A 130 -0.41 -16.72 2.08
N GLN A 131 -1.69 -16.87 2.37
CA GLN A 131 -2.38 -16.09 3.39
C GLN A 131 -1.76 -16.31 4.78
N SER A 132 -1.53 -17.56 5.17
CA SER A 132 -0.90 -17.91 6.43
C SER A 132 0.51 -17.33 6.57
N ARG A 133 1.28 -17.31 5.47
CA ARG A 133 2.67 -16.85 5.46
C ARG A 133 2.80 -15.33 5.54
N TRP A 134 1.93 -14.60 4.84
CA TRP A 134 2.18 -13.18 4.54
C TRP A 134 1.15 -12.21 5.14
N MET A 135 -0.06 -12.67 5.48
CA MET A 135 -1.12 -11.75 5.91
C MET A 135 -0.73 -10.96 7.17
N GLU A 136 -0.42 -11.63 8.25
CA GLU A 136 -0.10 -10.94 9.51
C GLU A 136 1.19 -10.09 9.42
N PRO A 137 2.31 -10.55 8.82
CA PRO A 137 3.47 -9.69 8.59
C PRO A 137 3.17 -8.43 7.77
N MET A 138 2.25 -8.49 6.80
CA MET A 138 1.83 -7.30 6.04
C MET A 138 1.00 -6.35 6.89
N LEU A 139 0.07 -6.87 7.68
CA LEU A 139 -0.82 -6.06 8.53
C LEU A 139 -0.06 -5.35 9.66
N THR A 140 0.96 -5.98 10.21
CA THR A 140 1.82 -5.38 11.24
C THR A 140 2.91 -4.47 10.69
N GLY A 141 3.07 -4.41 9.36
CA GLY A 141 4.11 -3.62 8.71
C GLY A 141 5.51 -4.28 8.72
N ALA A 142 5.62 -5.53 9.18
CA ALA A 142 6.88 -6.29 9.12
C ALA A 142 7.26 -6.67 7.67
N LEU A 143 6.29 -6.73 6.76
CA LEU A 143 6.49 -6.89 5.33
C LEU A 143 5.81 -5.75 4.57
N GLY A 144 6.59 -5.08 3.73
CA GLY A 144 6.07 -4.12 2.74
C GLY A 144 5.94 -4.78 1.36
N TRP A 145 4.78 -4.65 0.74
CA TRP A 145 4.55 -5.03 -0.65
C TRP A 145 4.14 -3.81 -1.45
N CYS A 146 4.59 -3.74 -2.68
CA CYS A 146 4.20 -2.72 -3.63
C CYS A 146 3.58 -3.32 -4.89
N PHE A 147 3.10 -2.47 -5.79
CA PHE A 147 2.24 -2.84 -6.90
C PHE A 147 2.87 -2.39 -8.22
N GLY A 148 3.34 -3.34 -9.02
CA GLY A 148 4.01 -3.10 -10.30
C GLY A 148 3.07 -3.44 -11.48
N LEU A 149 2.25 -2.47 -11.91
CA LEU A 149 1.34 -2.60 -13.05
C LEU A 149 1.77 -1.77 -14.24
N THR A 150 2.02 -0.47 -14.02
CA THR A 150 2.26 0.53 -15.06
C THR A 150 3.59 0.29 -15.78
N GLU A 151 3.59 0.49 -17.09
CA GLU A 151 4.77 0.45 -17.96
C GLU A 151 4.97 1.80 -18.65
N SER A 152 6.16 2.06 -19.17
CA SER A 152 6.49 3.34 -19.81
C SER A 152 5.58 3.66 -21.01
N ALA A 153 5.20 2.65 -21.78
CA ALA A 153 4.35 2.78 -22.95
C ALA A 153 2.85 2.62 -22.64
N HIS A 154 2.47 2.04 -21.51
CA HIS A 154 1.09 1.65 -21.21
C HIS A 154 0.69 1.97 -19.76
N GLY A 155 -0.05 3.05 -19.58
CA GLY A 155 -0.61 3.48 -18.29
C GLY A 155 -2.06 3.03 -18.12
N SER A 156 -3.01 3.84 -18.59
CA SER A 156 -4.46 3.57 -18.42
C SER A 156 -4.92 2.31 -19.13
N ASP A 157 -4.32 1.94 -20.27
CA ASP A 157 -4.58 0.66 -20.92
C ASP A 157 -3.54 -0.40 -20.53
N ALA A 158 -3.65 -0.89 -19.30
CA ALA A 158 -2.79 -1.95 -18.80
C ALA A 158 -2.93 -3.28 -19.57
N THR A 159 -3.97 -3.43 -20.41
CA THR A 159 -4.14 -4.64 -21.24
C THR A 159 -3.10 -4.75 -22.34
N TRP A 160 -2.42 -3.65 -22.69
CA TRP A 160 -1.34 -3.62 -23.66
C TRP A 160 0.04 -3.93 -23.08
N MET A 161 0.14 -4.30 -21.81
CA MET A 161 1.43 -4.54 -21.15
C MET A 161 2.36 -5.42 -21.95
N GLU A 162 3.63 -5.08 -21.91
CA GLU A 162 4.73 -5.78 -22.61
C GLU A 162 5.47 -6.76 -21.68
N THR A 163 5.41 -6.55 -20.35
CA THR A 163 5.98 -7.49 -19.38
C THR A 163 5.40 -8.88 -19.57
N ARG A 164 6.28 -9.87 -19.71
CA ARG A 164 5.92 -11.25 -19.98
C ARG A 164 6.34 -12.19 -18.88
N ALA A 165 5.54 -13.22 -18.63
CA ALA A 165 5.85 -14.33 -17.74
C ALA A 165 5.81 -15.65 -18.52
N GLU A 166 6.91 -16.39 -18.51
CA GLU A 166 7.06 -17.66 -19.21
C GLU A 166 7.38 -18.77 -18.22
N ARG A 167 6.80 -19.95 -18.45
CA ARG A 167 7.18 -21.13 -17.64
C ARG A 167 8.66 -21.42 -17.83
N ALA A 168 9.37 -21.60 -16.72
CA ALA A 168 10.80 -21.89 -16.72
C ALA A 168 11.16 -22.89 -15.63
N ILE A 169 12.27 -23.60 -15.86
CA ILE A 169 12.90 -24.46 -14.84
C ILE A 169 14.24 -23.82 -14.50
N HIS A 170 14.46 -23.54 -13.23
CA HIS A 170 15.73 -23.04 -12.72
C HIS A 170 16.22 -23.96 -11.60
N ASN A 171 17.43 -24.53 -11.74
CA ASN A 171 18.00 -25.49 -10.79
C ASN A 171 17.05 -26.65 -10.42
N GLY A 172 16.31 -27.16 -11.42
CA GLY A 172 15.36 -28.26 -11.25
C GLY A 172 14.01 -27.86 -10.64
N VAL A 173 13.81 -26.58 -10.28
CA VAL A 173 12.56 -26.07 -9.74
C VAL A 173 11.75 -25.41 -10.85
N SER A 174 10.50 -25.85 -11.02
CA SER A 174 9.55 -25.23 -11.96
C SER A 174 9.01 -23.92 -11.40
N GLY A 175 8.99 -22.90 -12.23
CA GLY A 175 8.52 -21.57 -11.86
C GLY A 175 8.19 -20.71 -13.08
N TRP A 176 8.39 -19.41 -12.92
CA TRP A 176 8.17 -18.42 -13.95
C TRP A 176 9.40 -17.56 -14.14
N ARG A 177 9.75 -17.25 -15.38
CA ARG A 177 10.66 -16.18 -15.73
C ARG A 177 9.82 -14.97 -16.13
N ILE A 178 10.06 -13.85 -15.46
CA ILE A 178 9.41 -12.58 -15.77
C ILE A 178 10.43 -11.69 -16.45
N THR A 179 10.04 -11.07 -17.56
CA THR A 179 10.89 -10.14 -18.32
C THR A 179 10.06 -8.91 -18.67
N GLY A 180 10.56 -7.74 -18.34
CA GLY A 180 9.90 -6.47 -18.61
C GLY A 180 10.30 -5.40 -17.61
N GLU A 181 9.66 -4.25 -17.69
CA GLU A 181 9.93 -3.07 -16.88
C GLU A 181 8.62 -2.52 -16.32
N LYS A 182 8.65 -2.04 -15.10
CA LYS A 182 7.53 -1.35 -14.45
C LYS A 182 7.99 0.01 -13.94
N MET A 183 7.08 0.98 -13.91
CA MET A 183 7.37 2.32 -13.41
C MET A 183 6.27 2.78 -12.43
N TRP A 184 6.59 3.85 -11.71
CA TRP A 184 5.69 4.44 -10.71
C TRP A 184 5.30 3.47 -9.60
N THR A 185 6.21 2.57 -9.23
CA THR A 185 5.98 1.55 -8.19
C THR A 185 6.17 2.18 -6.80
N THR A 186 5.12 2.78 -6.29
CA THR A 186 5.13 3.47 -4.99
C THR A 186 5.57 2.53 -3.87
N GLY A 187 6.52 3.00 -3.05
CA GLY A 187 7.02 2.27 -1.88
C GLY A 187 8.02 1.16 -2.18
N LEU A 188 8.53 1.05 -3.43
CA LEU A 188 9.50 0.02 -3.83
C LEU A 188 10.77 0.04 -2.97
N HIS A 189 11.24 1.22 -2.57
CA HIS A 189 12.46 1.41 -1.77
C HIS A 189 12.46 0.67 -0.42
N LYS A 190 11.30 0.30 0.09
CA LYS A 190 11.13 -0.45 1.35
C LYS A 190 10.35 -1.76 1.20
N ALA A 191 9.93 -2.09 -0.01
CA ALA A 191 9.15 -3.29 -0.25
C ALA A 191 10.04 -4.53 -0.28
N SER A 192 9.61 -5.60 0.38
CA SER A 192 10.25 -6.91 0.29
C SER A 192 9.80 -7.71 -0.95
N HIS A 193 8.62 -7.37 -1.47
CA HIS A 193 8.05 -8.02 -2.65
C HIS A 193 7.27 -7.01 -3.50
N VAL A 194 7.20 -7.29 -4.79
CA VAL A 194 6.36 -6.58 -5.75
C VAL A 194 5.28 -7.53 -6.29
N LEU A 195 4.05 -7.07 -6.31
CA LEU A 195 2.97 -7.68 -7.11
C LEU A 195 3.17 -7.26 -8.57
N VAL A 196 3.85 -8.08 -9.35
CA VAL A 196 4.15 -7.80 -10.76
C VAL A 196 3.03 -8.37 -11.63
N PHE A 197 2.39 -7.50 -12.40
CA PHE A 197 1.45 -7.93 -13.42
C PHE A 197 2.19 -8.21 -14.73
N ALA A 198 2.01 -9.40 -15.27
CA ALA A 198 2.69 -9.84 -16.47
C ALA A 198 1.78 -10.71 -17.34
N ARG A 199 1.97 -10.66 -18.64
CA ARG A 199 1.25 -11.49 -19.60
C ARG A 199 1.90 -12.86 -19.69
N HIS A 200 1.16 -13.90 -19.38
CA HIS A 200 1.60 -15.29 -19.52
C HIS A 200 0.95 -16.01 -20.72
N SER A 201 -0.10 -15.43 -21.32
CA SER A 201 -0.79 -15.98 -22.51
C SER A 201 -1.65 -14.91 -23.19
N GLY A 202 -2.35 -15.27 -24.27
CA GLY A 202 -3.20 -14.34 -25.00
C GLY A 202 -2.40 -13.30 -25.81
N HIS A 203 -3.03 -12.16 -26.10
CA HIS A 203 -2.45 -11.09 -26.92
C HIS A 203 -2.61 -9.73 -26.23
N GLN A 204 -1.81 -8.75 -26.64
CA GLN A 204 -1.94 -7.36 -26.21
C GLN A 204 -3.33 -6.81 -26.56
N GLY A 205 -3.85 -5.93 -25.71
CA GLY A 205 -5.22 -5.40 -25.79
C GLY A 205 -6.28 -6.32 -25.16
N SER A 206 -5.90 -7.51 -24.69
CA SER A 206 -6.80 -8.41 -23.97
C SER A 206 -6.43 -8.49 -22.48
N ALA A 207 -7.41 -8.39 -21.60
CA ALA A 207 -7.23 -8.65 -20.18
C ALA A 207 -6.98 -10.14 -19.87
N SER A 208 -7.43 -11.04 -20.77
CA SER A 208 -7.19 -12.47 -20.65
C SER A 208 -5.70 -12.79 -20.76
N GLY A 209 -5.19 -13.65 -19.89
CA GLY A 209 -3.80 -14.07 -19.88
C GLY A 209 -2.83 -13.13 -19.16
N ILE A 210 -3.33 -12.15 -18.43
CA ILE A 210 -2.57 -11.37 -17.47
C ILE A 210 -2.65 -12.08 -16.10
N GLY A 211 -1.50 -12.29 -15.48
CA GLY A 211 -1.37 -12.84 -14.13
C GLY A 211 -0.70 -11.86 -13.18
N CYS A 212 -0.92 -12.06 -11.89
CA CYS A 212 -0.25 -11.33 -10.81
C CYS A 212 0.77 -12.26 -10.15
N PHE A 213 2.02 -11.83 -10.09
CA PHE A 213 3.14 -12.62 -9.57
C PHE A 213 3.74 -11.91 -8.36
N VAL A 214 3.92 -12.65 -7.26
CA VAL A 214 4.63 -12.15 -6.08
C VAL A 214 6.13 -12.34 -6.32
N VAL A 215 6.85 -11.25 -6.54
CA VAL A 215 8.28 -11.26 -6.85
C VAL A 215 9.06 -10.66 -5.70
N PRO A 216 9.99 -11.41 -5.07
CA PRO A 216 10.91 -10.83 -4.07
C PRO A 216 11.78 -9.75 -4.70
N THR A 217 12.05 -8.66 -3.98
CA THR A 217 12.90 -7.56 -4.48
C THR A 217 14.38 -7.91 -4.49
N ASP A 218 14.77 -9.00 -3.82
CA ASP A 218 16.12 -9.58 -3.84
C ASP A 218 16.27 -10.73 -4.86
N ALA A 219 15.25 -10.97 -5.71
CA ALA A 219 15.32 -12.00 -6.75
C ALA A 219 16.43 -11.70 -7.75
N ALA A 220 17.13 -12.75 -8.19
CA ALA A 220 18.17 -12.61 -9.20
C ALA A 220 17.62 -11.97 -10.50
N GLY A 221 18.27 -10.88 -10.96
CA GLY A 221 17.82 -10.09 -12.13
C GLY A 221 16.71 -9.07 -11.82
N PHE A 222 16.37 -8.86 -10.56
CA PHE A 222 15.54 -7.72 -10.15
C PHE A 222 16.44 -6.49 -10.01
N GLU A 223 16.16 -5.44 -10.78
CA GLU A 223 16.93 -4.20 -10.78
C GLU A 223 16.00 -3.01 -10.52
N VAL A 224 16.49 -2.01 -9.82
CA VAL A 224 15.83 -0.74 -9.57
C VAL A 224 16.66 0.35 -10.26
N GLY A 225 16.03 1.09 -11.16
CA GLY A 225 16.63 2.19 -11.91
C GLY A 225 16.31 3.57 -11.34
#